data_faceb4caf2c76e06c8aef652d6082ddc
#
_entry.id   faceb4caf2c76e06c8aef652d6082ddc
#
_cell.length_a   1.000
_cell.length_b   1.000
_cell.length_c   1.000
_cell.angle_alpha   90.00
_cell.angle_beta   90.00
_cell.angle_gamma   90.00
#
_symmetry.space_group_name_H-M   'P 1'
#
loop_
_entity.id
_entity.type
_entity.pdbx_description
1 polymer ?
#
loop_
_entity_poly.entity_id
_entity_poly.type
_entity_poly.pdbx_seq_one_letter_code
_entity_poly.pdbx_strand_id
1 'polypeptide(L)'
;MKQNNAACPIGCRYCVITQVGYRRCQWEQKFLIGMNKTVTILNPPPDKNDMNVMDSFYNFPLELLEADRVGFNAISDPFWQKYGPELDWFLEHVAPIVKVAACVTKMPVSESLMRVLATIKNFQLNVSITGLEIIENSTTRSRLKTLELAKKYGVKAFVIIHPYIAGMSDLSFLPKLKAIGYDCVDVKGLRYDPSMADWMPQAARKFYEGTEGKEVLPEDGWRKKIEVAGLQLKSLRQWTEENQQTEPRLSRNEAEKRVRKLLQYANITSSDKNAAVIQAAIERRL
;
A
#
# COMPACT_ATOMS: atom_id res chain seq x y z
N MET A 1 -19.11 18.82 11.31
CA MET A 1 -18.82 17.38 11.55
C MET A 1 -17.46 17.24 12.19
N LYS A 2 -17.37 16.64 13.38
CA LYS A 2 -16.06 16.34 13.98
C LYS A 2 -15.40 15.26 13.13
N GLN A 3 -14.40 15.63 12.32
CA GLN A 3 -13.53 14.67 11.65
C GLN A 3 -12.92 13.79 12.75
N ASN A 4 -13.20 12.49 12.69
CA ASN A 4 -12.52 11.52 13.53
C ASN A 4 -11.07 11.42 13.00
N ASN A 5 -10.19 12.28 13.51
CA ASN A 5 -8.77 12.38 13.15
C ASN A 5 -7.93 11.14 13.52
N ALA A 6 -8.59 10.03 13.87
CA ALA A 6 -7.93 8.83 14.36
C ALA A 6 -7.45 7.86 13.26
N ALA A 7 -7.88 8.05 12.00
CA ALA A 7 -7.67 7.03 10.97
C ALA A 7 -6.41 7.24 10.12
N CYS A 8 -6.10 8.47 9.72
CA CYS A 8 -4.93 8.79 8.88
C CYS A 8 -4.66 10.29 8.92
N PRO A 9 -3.40 10.74 9.09
CA PRO A 9 -3.05 12.16 9.18
C PRO A 9 -3.21 12.91 7.85
N ILE A 10 -3.23 12.20 6.71
CA ILE A 10 -3.40 12.81 5.39
C ILE A 10 -4.80 13.39 5.22
N GLY A 11 -5.82 12.78 5.85
CA GLY A 11 -7.18 13.31 5.87
C GLY A 11 -7.82 13.52 4.50
N CYS A 12 -7.48 12.66 3.52
CA CYS A 12 -8.02 12.76 2.17
C CYS A 12 -9.55 12.74 2.16
N ARG A 13 -10.18 13.78 1.62
CA ARG A 13 -11.66 13.89 1.62
C ARG A 13 -12.35 12.84 0.75
N TYR A 14 -11.66 12.28 -0.21
CA TYR A 14 -12.12 11.20 -1.10
C TYR A 14 -11.83 9.80 -0.58
N CYS A 15 -11.23 9.66 0.60
CA CYS A 15 -10.76 8.37 1.08
C CYS A 15 -11.93 7.41 1.37
N VAL A 16 -11.93 6.26 0.71
CA VAL A 16 -12.95 5.23 0.90
C VAL A 16 -13.05 4.76 2.36
N ILE A 17 -11.92 4.75 3.08
CA ILE A 17 -11.87 4.36 4.49
C ILE A 17 -12.66 5.33 5.37
N THR A 18 -12.65 6.63 5.06
CA THR A 18 -13.42 7.63 5.79
C THR A 18 -14.91 7.58 5.45
N GLN A 19 -15.26 7.13 4.25
CA GLN A 19 -16.63 7.06 3.74
C GLN A 19 -17.38 5.80 4.20
N VAL A 20 -16.74 4.64 4.10
CA VAL A 20 -17.36 3.33 4.47
C VAL A 20 -17.44 3.15 5.98
N GLY A 21 -16.79 4.01 6.74
CA GLY A 21 -16.70 3.91 8.18
C GLY A 21 -15.52 3.06 8.63
N TYR A 22 -14.56 3.72 9.27
CA TYR A 22 -13.34 3.13 9.81
C TYR A 22 -13.58 1.86 10.67
N ARG A 23 -14.70 1.78 11.38
CA ARG A 23 -15.07 0.62 12.20
C ARG A 23 -15.18 -0.67 11.42
N ARG A 24 -15.74 -0.63 10.23
CA ARG A 24 -15.90 -1.83 9.39
C ARG A 24 -14.55 -2.38 8.92
N CYS A 25 -13.63 -1.48 8.56
CA CYS A 25 -12.29 -1.88 8.15
C CYS A 25 -11.40 -2.37 9.30
N GLN A 26 -11.63 -1.92 10.54
CA GLN A 26 -10.87 -2.39 11.71
C GLN A 26 -11.23 -3.82 12.13
N TRP A 27 -12.50 -4.22 11.93
CA TRP A 27 -13.00 -5.49 12.44
C TRP A 27 -12.91 -6.63 11.43
N GLU A 28 -13.09 -6.33 10.15
CA GLU A 28 -13.27 -7.38 9.17
C GLU A 28 -11.98 -7.93 8.59
N GLN A 29 -10.86 -7.19 8.64
CA GLN A 29 -9.64 -7.73 7.98
C GLN A 29 -8.34 -7.11 8.52
N LYS A 30 -7.63 -7.85 9.32
CA LYS A 30 -6.21 -7.60 9.59
C LYS A 30 -5.33 -7.95 8.38
N PHE A 31 -5.88 -8.71 7.45
CA PHE A 31 -5.21 -9.10 6.20
C PHE A 31 -6.18 -8.98 5.02
N LEU A 32 -5.78 -8.26 4.00
CA LEU A 32 -6.46 -8.22 2.72
C LEU A 32 -5.69 -9.06 1.72
N ILE A 33 -6.30 -10.16 1.27
CA ILE A 33 -5.82 -10.92 0.13
C ILE A 33 -6.48 -10.32 -1.10
N GLY A 34 -5.73 -9.57 -1.90
CA GLY A 34 -6.22 -8.99 -3.15
C GLY A 34 -6.23 -10.00 -4.29
N MET A 35 -6.98 -9.70 -5.34
CA MET A 35 -6.82 -10.37 -6.62
C MET A 35 -5.33 -10.31 -7.04
N ASN A 36 -4.80 -11.38 -7.61
CA ASN A 36 -3.41 -11.53 -8.06
C ASN A 36 -2.36 -11.76 -6.95
N LYS A 37 -2.72 -12.51 -5.91
CA LYS A 37 -1.77 -12.91 -4.84
C LYS A 37 -1.07 -11.73 -4.15
N THR A 38 -1.74 -10.59 -4.02
CA THR A 38 -1.28 -9.49 -3.18
C THR A 38 -1.89 -9.63 -1.80
N VAL A 39 -1.05 -9.65 -0.78
CA VAL A 39 -1.45 -9.64 0.62
C VAL A 39 -1.11 -8.30 1.22
N THR A 40 -2.01 -7.75 2.02
CA THR A 40 -1.75 -6.51 2.76
C THR A 40 -1.95 -6.74 4.25
N ILE A 41 -0.92 -6.44 5.02
CA ILE A 41 -0.97 -6.46 6.49
C ILE A 41 -1.53 -5.12 6.96
N LEU A 42 -2.65 -5.15 7.66
CA LEU A 42 -3.35 -3.95 8.11
C LEU A 42 -2.94 -3.52 9.52
N ASN A 43 -2.64 -4.50 10.36
CA ASN A 43 -2.28 -4.30 11.77
C ASN A 43 -1.23 -5.33 12.21
N PRO A 44 -0.55 -5.09 13.35
CA PRO A 44 0.30 -6.09 13.98
C PRO A 44 -0.50 -7.33 14.37
N PRO A 45 0.19 -8.41 14.76
CA PRO A 45 -0.44 -9.66 15.15
C PRO A 45 -1.61 -9.43 16.11
N PRO A 46 -2.69 -10.19 15.94
CA PRO A 46 -3.87 -10.05 16.77
C PRO A 46 -3.60 -10.38 18.23
N ASP A 47 -4.41 -9.82 19.10
CA ASP A 47 -4.45 -10.25 20.49
C ASP A 47 -4.71 -11.76 20.54
N LYS A 48 -3.85 -12.47 21.29
CA LYS A 48 -3.91 -13.93 21.48
C LYS A 48 -5.23 -14.46 22.03
N ASN A 49 -6.10 -13.59 22.52
CA ASN A 49 -7.41 -13.94 23.08
C ASN A 49 -8.55 -13.93 22.06
N ASP A 50 -8.31 -13.50 20.82
CA ASP A 50 -9.33 -13.48 19.77
C ASP A 50 -9.16 -14.71 18.85
N MET A 51 -9.90 -15.78 19.11
CA MET A 51 -9.83 -17.04 18.38
C MET A 51 -10.13 -16.89 16.87
N ASN A 52 -11.06 -16.02 16.48
CA ASN A 52 -11.42 -15.82 15.05
C ASN A 52 -10.26 -15.14 14.30
N VAL A 53 -9.51 -14.33 14.99
CA VAL A 53 -8.34 -13.66 14.46
C VAL A 53 -7.14 -14.62 14.39
N MET A 54 -7.06 -15.58 15.32
CA MET A 54 -6.02 -16.60 15.32
C MET A 54 -6.11 -17.51 14.10
N ASP A 55 -7.29 -17.96 13.71
CA ASP A 55 -7.48 -18.79 12.50
C ASP A 55 -6.98 -18.06 11.24
N SER A 56 -7.30 -16.78 11.10
CA SER A 56 -6.79 -15.96 10.00
C SER A 56 -5.28 -15.78 10.07
N PHE A 57 -4.71 -15.72 11.25
CA PHE A 57 -3.27 -15.59 11.44
C PHE A 57 -2.51 -16.87 11.08
N TYR A 58 -3.05 -18.07 11.36
CA TYR A 58 -2.40 -19.33 11.01
C TYR A 58 -2.28 -19.54 9.49
N ASN A 59 -3.22 -19.05 8.71
CA ASN A 59 -3.15 -19.11 7.25
C ASN A 59 -2.24 -18.03 6.66
N PHE A 60 -2.05 -16.93 7.36
CA PHE A 60 -1.35 -15.77 6.89
C PHE A 60 0.14 -16.00 6.52
N PRO A 61 0.97 -16.69 7.33
CA PRO A 61 2.36 -16.92 6.96
C PRO A 61 2.52 -17.71 5.66
N LEU A 62 1.60 -18.60 5.37
CA LEU A 62 1.60 -19.40 4.14
C LEU A 62 1.21 -18.53 2.93
N GLU A 63 0.19 -17.70 3.08
CA GLU A 63 -0.18 -16.73 2.04
C GLU A 63 0.97 -15.75 1.73
N LEU A 64 1.78 -15.37 2.73
CA LEU A 64 2.96 -14.54 2.51
C LEU A 64 3.99 -15.21 1.61
N LEU A 65 4.22 -16.50 1.80
CA LEU A 65 5.19 -17.26 1.02
C LEU A 65 4.76 -17.46 -0.44
N GLU A 66 3.45 -17.49 -0.67
CA GLU A 66 2.85 -17.64 -2.00
C GLU A 66 2.58 -16.30 -2.69
N ALA A 67 2.52 -15.21 -1.94
CA ALA A 67 2.19 -13.89 -2.48
C ALA A 67 3.31 -13.35 -3.38
N ASP A 68 2.93 -12.78 -4.51
CA ASP A 68 3.86 -12.08 -5.38
C ASP A 68 4.30 -10.75 -4.78
N ARG A 69 3.42 -10.15 -3.97
CA ARG A 69 3.66 -8.87 -3.30
C ARG A 69 2.91 -8.79 -1.98
N VAL A 70 3.59 -8.35 -0.95
CA VAL A 70 3.00 -8.09 0.37
C VAL A 70 3.06 -6.61 0.69
N GLY A 71 1.89 -5.99 0.85
CA GLY A 71 1.77 -4.59 1.24
C GLY A 71 1.60 -4.43 2.75
N PHE A 72 2.11 -3.33 3.29
CA PHE A 72 1.89 -2.95 4.67
C PHE A 72 0.92 -1.76 4.74
N ASN A 73 -0.09 -1.90 5.58
CA ASN A 73 -1.12 -0.91 5.95
C ASN A 73 -1.90 -0.29 4.78
N ALA A 74 -3.10 -0.83 4.51
CA ALA A 74 -4.01 -0.29 3.49
C ALA A 74 -5.06 0.70 4.05
N ILE A 75 -5.21 0.77 5.37
CA ILE A 75 -6.25 1.60 6.02
C ILE A 75 -5.74 2.96 6.49
N SER A 76 -4.43 3.15 6.50
CA SER A 76 -3.77 4.40 6.87
C SER A 76 -2.45 4.51 6.13
N ASP A 77 -1.78 5.65 6.25
CA ASP A 77 -0.43 5.80 5.69
C ASP A 77 0.58 5.00 6.55
N PRO A 78 1.38 4.11 5.93
CA PRO A 78 2.33 3.25 6.63
C PRO A 78 3.45 4.02 7.34
N PHE A 79 3.77 5.23 6.90
CA PHE A 79 4.82 6.07 7.48
C PHE A 79 4.28 7.06 8.53
N TRP A 80 3.03 6.91 8.93
CA TRP A 80 2.52 7.67 10.06
C TRP A 80 3.21 7.20 11.34
N GLN A 81 3.78 8.14 12.08
CA GLN A 81 4.56 7.86 13.31
C GLN A 81 3.84 6.93 14.30
N LYS A 82 2.52 6.95 14.32
CA LYS A 82 1.70 6.02 15.12
C LYS A 82 1.96 4.55 14.80
N TYR A 83 2.33 4.24 13.57
CA TYR A 83 2.58 2.87 13.08
C TYR A 83 4.07 2.55 12.96
N GLY A 84 4.93 3.34 13.61
CA GLY A 84 6.36 3.08 13.60
C GLY A 84 6.74 1.67 14.06
N PRO A 85 6.28 1.23 15.23
CA PRO A 85 6.57 -0.12 15.72
C PRO A 85 6.08 -1.24 14.80
N GLU A 86 4.91 -1.07 14.19
CA GLU A 86 4.34 -2.04 13.26
C GLU A 86 5.09 -2.06 11.93
N LEU A 87 5.54 -0.91 11.45
CA LEU A 87 6.38 -0.81 10.27
C LEU A 87 7.74 -1.47 10.53
N ASP A 88 8.37 -1.21 11.66
CA ASP A 88 9.64 -1.83 12.04
C ASP A 88 9.49 -3.35 12.10
N TRP A 89 8.41 -3.84 12.71
CA TRP A 89 8.09 -5.27 12.73
C TRP A 89 7.92 -5.84 11.31
N PHE A 90 7.19 -5.14 10.44
CA PHE A 90 7.01 -5.57 9.05
C PHE A 90 8.34 -5.63 8.30
N LEU A 91 9.18 -4.63 8.45
CA LEU A 91 10.47 -4.56 7.77
C LEU A 91 11.45 -5.62 8.29
N GLU A 92 11.42 -5.94 9.58
CA GLU A 92 12.30 -6.92 10.21
C GLU A 92 11.87 -8.37 9.95
N HIS A 93 10.57 -8.66 10.02
CA HIS A 93 10.08 -10.04 10.04
C HIS A 93 9.40 -10.48 8.75
N VAL A 94 8.71 -9.58 8.05
CA VAL A 94 7.95 -9.91 6.83
C VAL A 94 8.78 -9.64 5.56
N ALA A 95 9.38 -8.46 5.46
CA ALA A 95 10.12 -8.11 4.26
C ALA A 95 11.20 -9.14 3.87
N PRO A 96 11.94 -9.77 4.79
CA PRO A 96 12.95 -10.78 4.44
C PRO A 96 12.41 -12.07 3.84
N ILE A 97 11.12 -12.37 4.02
CA ILE A 97 10.54 -13.68 3.63
C ILE A 97 9.61 -13.60 2.42
N VAL A 98 9.30 -12.43 1.93
CA VAL A 98 8.39 -12.24 0.80
C VAL A 98 9.14 -11.88 -0.48
N LYS A 99 8.52 -12.10 -1.64
CA LYS A 99 9.13 -11.73 -2.92
C LYS A 99 9.27 -10.22 -3.05
N VAL A 100 8.21 -9.49 -2.74
CA VAL A 100 8.17 -8.03 -2.74
C VAL A 100 7.46 -7.53 -1.48
N ALA A 101 8.17 -6.79 -0.65
CA ALA A 101 7.59 -6.02 0.44
C ALA A 101 7.30 -4.60 -0.03
N ALA A 102 6.09 -4.10 0.17
CA ALA A 102 5.70 -2.81 -0.39
C ALA A 102 4.92 -1.92 0.59
N CYS A 103 5.12 -0.62 0.45
CA CYS A 103 4.29 0.40 1.08
C CYS A 103 3.74 1.35 0.03
N VAL A 104 2.52 1.86 0.28
CA VAL A 104 1.95 2.97 -0.49
C VAL A 104 1.81 4.17 0.44
N THR A 105 2.36 5.31 0.06
CA THR A 105 2.36 6.49 0.92
C THR A 105 2.00 7.78 0.20
N LYS A 106 1.40 8.69 0.95
CA LYS A 106 1.25 10.12 0.64
C LYS A 106 2.03 10.99 1.63
N MET A 107 2.65 10.39 2.64
CA MET A 107 3.48 11.10 3.62
C MET A 107 4.92 11.29 3.13
N PRO A 108 5.62 12.31 3.64
CA PRO A 108 7.06 12.40 3.46
C PRO A 108 7.76 11.26 4.19
N VAL A 109 8.76 10.68 3.54
CA VAL A 109 9.65 9.68 4.14
C VAL A 109 10.96 10.38 4.54
N SER A 110 11.37 10.22 5.78
CA SER A 110 12.60 10.82 6.28
C SER A 110 13.85 10.20 5.62
N GLU A 111 14.93 10.97 5.58
CA GLU A 111 16.20 10.47 5.01
C GLU A 111 16.76 9.28 5.82
N SER A 112 16.61 9.28 7.14
CA SER A 112 17.02 8.17 8.00
C SER A 112 16.24 6.88 7.68
N LEU A 113 14.93 6.97 7.54
CA LEU A 113 14.12 5.82 7.17
C LEU A 113 14.42 5.37 5.73
N MET A 114 14.66 6.30 4.80
CA MET A 114 15.01 5.94 3.43
C MET A 114 16.32 5.13 3.37
N ARG A 115 17.30 5.43 4.22
CA ARG A 115 18.53 4.64 4.36
C ARG A 115 18.24 3.21 4.84
N VAL A 116 17.31 3.05 5.80
CA VAL A 116 16.87 1.72 6.25
C VAL A 116 16.21 0.95 5.11
N LEU A 117 15.26 1.58 4.41
CA LEU A 117 14.56 0.95 3.28
C LEU A 117 15.52 0.52 2.17
N ALA A 118 16.59 1.28 1.93
CA ALA A 118 17.62 0.96 0.94
C ALA A 118 18.38 -0.34 1.25
N THR A 119 18.43 -0.78 2.51
CA THR A 119 19.06 -2.06 2.88
C THR A 119 18.21 -3.28 2.51
N ILE A 120 16.92 -3.07 2.22
CA ILE A 120 15.95 -4.14 1.96
C ILE A 120 15.77 -4.27 0.44
N LYS A 121 16.51 -5.17 -0.18
CA LYS A 121 16.62 -5.30 -1.65
C LYS A 121 15.28 -5.53 -2.37
N ASN A 122 14.36 -6.24 -1.73
CA ASN A 122 13.03 -6.55 -2.26
C ASN A 122 11.95 -5.55 -1.82
N PHE A 123 12.34 -4.42 -1.21
CA PHE A 123 11.39 -3.39 -0.82
C PHE A 123 11.00 -2.50 -2.00
N GLN A 124 9.72 -2.18 -2.07
CA GLN A 124 9.13 -1.30 -3.08
C GLN A 124 8.34 -0.18 -2.41
N LEU A 125 8.74 1.05 -2.65
CA LEU A 125 8.04 2.24 -2.21
C LEU A 125 7.11 2.74 -3.31
N ASN A 126 5.81 2.83 -3.05
CA ASN A 126 4.86 3.42 -3.98
C ASN A 126 4.43 4.78 -3.44
N VAL A 127 4.77 5.84 -4.15
CA VAL A 127 4.42 7.20 -3.75
C VAL A 127 3.21 7.67 -4.53
N SER A 128 2.12 7.97 -3.82
CA SER A 128 0.90 8.47 -4.44
C SER A 128 0.94 10.00 -4.50
N ILE A 129 0.99 10.56 -5.72
CA ILE A 129 0.94 12.00 -5.98
C ILE A 129 -0.31 12.31 -6.79
N THR A 130 -1.22 13.06 -6.22
CA THR A 130 -2.56 13.28 -6.80
C THR A 130 -2.75 14.69 -7.36
N GLY A 131 -1.93 15.66 -6.93
CA GLY A 131 -2.15 17.07 -7.24
C GLY A 131 -3.43 17.64 -6.60
N LEU A 132 -3.87 17.07 -5.46
CA LEU A 132 -5.12 17.42 -4.76
C LEU A 132 -4.87 18.05 -3.39
N GLU A 133 -3.88 18.93 -3.30
CA GLU A 133 -3.44 19.56 -2.02
C GLU A 133 -4.55 20.30 -1.27
N ILE A 134 -5.57 20.76 -1.98
CA ILE A 134 -6.74 21.45 -1.38
C ILE A 134 -7.56 20.51 -0.48
N ILE A 135 -7.51 19.21 -0.74
CA ILE A 135 -8.33 18.19 -0.06
C ILE A 135 -7.50 17.08 0.58
N GLU A 136 -6.19 17.29 0.70
CA GLU A 136 -5.22 16.40 1.37
C GLU A 136 -4.29 17.23 2.28
N ASN A 137 -3.92 16.67 3.44
CA ASN A 137 -2.94 17.28 4.35
C ASN A 137 -1.47 16.93 3.98
N SER A 138 -1.19 16.73 2.71
CA SER A 138 0.15 16.43 2.23
C SER A 138 0.39 17.10 0.88
N THR A 139 1.58 17.62 0.67
CA THR A 139 1.91 18.41 -0.52
C THR A 139 2.61 17.59 -1.59
N THR A 140 2.37 17.93 -2.86
CA THR A 140 3.11 17.41 -4.00
C THR A 140 4.62 17.59 -3.82
N ARG A 141 5.06 18.73 -3.29
CA ARG A 141 6.47 19.02 -3.02
C ARG A 141 7.11 18.00 -2.06
N SER A 142 6.42 17.66 -0.96
CA SER A 142 6.94 16.69 0.01
C SER A 142 7.07 15.29 -0.57
N ARG A 143 6.13 14.89 -1.43
CA ARG A 143 6.12 13.59 -2.12
C ARG A 143 7.22 13.52 -3.19
N LEU A 144 7.44 14.60 -3.95
CA LEU A 144 8.57 14.70 -4.87
C LEU A 144 9.91 14.59 -4.14
N LYS A 145 10.04 15.23 -2.97
CA LYS A 145 11.23 15.08 -2.13
C LYS A 145 11.46 13.63 -1.68
N THR A 146 10.41 12.91 -1.34
CA THR A 146 10.49 11.47 -1.04
C THR A 146 11.03 10.67 -2.23
N LEU A 147 10.58 10.99 -3.44
CA LEU A 147 11.06 10.34 -4.68
C LEU A 147 12.52 10.69 -4.99
N GLU A 148 12.94 11.93 -4.76
CA GLU A 148 14.35 12.35 -4.87
C GLU A 148 15.24 11.54 -3.91
N LEU A 149 14.79 11.36 -2.66
CA LEU A 149 15.51 10.55 -1.67
C LEU A 149 15.55 9.07 -2.07
N ALA A 150 14.43 8.52 -2.59
CA ALA A 150 14.41 7.15 -3.06
C ALA A 150 15.44 6.92 -4.19
N LYS A 151 15.52 7.82 -5.16
CA LYS A 151 16.58 7.78 -6.21
C LYS A 151 17.97 7.90 -5.61
N LYS A 152 18.20 8.87 -4.71
CA LYS A 152 19.51 9.09 -4.06
C LYS A 152 20.01 7.83 -3.34
N TYR A 153 19.13 7.08 -2.69
CA TYR A 153 19.49 5.91 -1.89
C TYR A 153 19.27 4.57 -2.62
N GLY A 154 18.84 4.59 -3.87
CA GLY A 154 18.63 3.37 -4.66
C GLY A 154 17.41 2.54 -4.20
N VAL A 155 16.45 3.15 -3.48
CA VAL A 155 15.19 2.48 -3.13
C VAL A 155 14.33 2.35 -4.37
N LYS A 156 13.85 1.16 -4.67
CA LYS A 156 12.89 0.93 -5.75
C LYS A 156 11.61 1.69 -5.45
N ALA A 157 11.30 2.72 -6.22
CA ALA A 157 10.12 3.53 -6.03
C ALA A 157 9.31 3.67 -7.32
N PHE A 158 8.00 3.67 -7.16
CA PHE A 158 7.04 3.81 -8.24
C PHE A 158 6.02 4.90 -7.93
N VAL A 159 5.57 5.62 -8.95
CA VAL A 159 4.64 6.74 -8.81
C VAL A 159 3.24 6.32 -9.19
N ILE A 160 2.29 6.58 -8.29
CA ILE A 160 0.88 6.33 -8.50
C ILE A 160 0.12 7.66 -8.41
N ILE A 161 -0.68 7.96 -9.41
CA ILE A 161 -1.64 9.06 -9.38
C ILE A 161 -3.00 8.45 -9.00
N HIS A 162 -3.30 8.38 -7.69
CA HIS A 162 -4.51 7.73 -7.19
C HIS A 162 -5.12 8.44 -5.97
N PRO A 163 -6.37 8.92 -6.12
CA PRO A 163 -7.12 9.00 -7.36
C PRO A 163 -6.65 10.16 -8.24
N TYR A 164 -6.84 10.00 -9.55
CA TYR A 164 -6.96 11.12 -10.44
C TYR A 164 -8.41 11.61 -10.40
N ILE A 165 -8.63 12.89 -10.18
CA ILE A 165 -9.96 13.50 -10.19
C ILE A 165 -10.00 14.50 -11.35
N ALA A 166 -10.78 14.17 -12.38
CA ALA A 166 -10.96 15.02 -13.56
C ALA A 166 -11.44 16.43 -13.15
N GLY A 167 -10.82 17.45 -13.71
CA GLY A 167 -11.11 18.84 -13.39
C GLY A 167 -10.57 19.33 -12.03
N MET A 168 -9.87 18.50 -11.24
CA MET A 168 -9.31 18.88 -9.94
C MET A 168 -7.83 18.54 -9.77
N SER A 169 -7.38 17.39 -10.27
CA SER A 169 -5.98 16.97 -10.12
C SER A 169 -5.03 17.86 -10.92
N ASP A 170 -4.12 18.54 -10.23
CA ASP A 170 -3.05 19.30 -10.86
C ASP A 170 -1.89 18.37 -11.23
N LEU A 171 -1.63 18.23 -12.52
CA LEU A 171 -0.54 17.40 -13.06
C LEU A 171 0.72 18.22 -13.42
N SER A 172 0.83 19.46 -13.00
CA SER A 172 1.99 20.33 -13.28
C SER A 172 3.33 19.77 -12.76
N PHE A 173 3.29 18.80 -11.87
CA PHE A 173 4.47 18.13 -11.31
C PHE A 173 5.11 17.10 -12.25
N LEU A 174 4.44 16.65 -13.31
CA LEU A 174 4.92 15.58 -14.19
C LEU A 174 6.30 15.84 -14.80
N PRO A 175 6.62 17.04 -15.33
CA PRO A 175 7.97 17.32 -15.84
C PRO A 175 9.04 17.16 -14.77
N LYS A 176 8.73 17.48 -13.52
CA LYS A 176 9.68 17.31 -12.40
C LYS A 176 9.90 15.83 -12.06
N LEU A 177 8.89 14.97 -12.17
CA LEU A 177 9.07 13.52 -12.06
C LEU A 177 10.08 13.00 -13.08
N LYS A 178 9.93 13.43 -14.34
CA LYS A 178 10.88 13.07 -15.40
C LYS A 178 12.29 13.55 -15.09
N ALA A 179 12.44 14.80 -14.62
CA ALA A 179 13.71 15.36 -14.23
C ALA A 179 14.39 14.62 -13.07
N ILE A 180 13.63 14.06 -12.12
CA ILE A 180 14.13 13.19 -11.04
C ILE A 180 14.60 11.83 -11.58
N GLY A 181 14.16 11.44 -12.78
CA GLY A 181 14.51 10.17 -13.44
C GLY A 181 13.46 9.08 -13.28
N TYR A 182 12.19 9.44 -13.15
CA TYR A 182 11.07 8.50 -13.28
C TYR A 182 10.55 8.52 -14.71
N ASP A 183 10.32 7.35 -15.29
CA ASP A 183 9.93 7.19 -16.69
C ASP A 183 8.48 6.75 -16.89
N CYS A 184 7.82 6.33 -15.82
CA CYS A 184 6.46 5.85 -15.89
C CYS A 184 5.64 6.16 -14.62
N VAL A 185 4.31 6.17 -14.79
CA VAL A 185 3.33 6.39 -13.74
C VAL A 185 2.13 5.46 -13.92
N ASP A 186 1.49 5.07 -12.82
CA ASP A 186 0.16 4.44 -12.83
C ASP A 186 -0.90 5.50 -12.53
N VAL A 187 -1.98 5.53 -13.29
CA VAL A 187 -3.09 6.45 -13.06
C VAL A 187 -4.35 5.66 -12.81
N LYS A 188 -4.98 5.92 -11.67
CA LYS A 188 -6.22 5.28 -11.25
C LYS A 188 -7.30 6.30 -10.99
N GLY A 189 -8.53 5.90 -11.27
CA GLY A 189 -9.69 6.76 -11.15
C GLY A 189 -10.15 6.98 -9.71
N LEU A 190 -11.20 7.74 -9.61
CA LEU A 190 -11.93 7.98 -8.36
C LEU A 190 -13.07 6.97 -8.25
N ARG A 191 -13.23 6.40 -7.06
CA ARG A 191 -14.49 5.77 -6.67
C ARG A 191 -15.39 6.86 -6.08
N TYR A 192 -16.31 7.33 -6.88
CA TYR A 192 -17.21 8.41 -6.48
C TYR A 192 -18.25 7.93 -5.48
N ASP A 193 -18.47 8.76 -4.46
CA ASP A 193 -19.54 8.61 -3.47
C ASP A 193 -20.36 9.91 -3.43
N PRO A 194 -21.71 9.85 -3.36
CA PRO A 194 -22.57 11.05 -3.33
C PRO A 194 -22.21 12.08 -2.25
N SER A 195 -21.66 11.64 -1.11
CA SER A 195 -21.18 12.57 -0.05
C SER A 195 -20.03 13.47 -0.49
N MET A 196 -19.35 13.14 -1.58
CA MET A 196 -18.30 13.98 -2.16
C MET A 196 -18.88 15.26 -2.79
N ALA A 197 -20.19 15.31 -3.06
CA ALA A 197 -20.85 16.49 -3.59
C ALA A 197 -20.70 17.72 -2.68
N ASP A 198 -20.49 17.53 -1.38
CA ASP A 198 -20.32 18.61 -0.41
C ASP A 198 -19.03 19.43 -0.61
N TRP A 199 -18.02 18.85 -1.24
CA TRP A 199 -16.72 19.48 -1.42
C TRP A 199 -16.21 19.49 -2.86
N MET A 200 -16.77 18.64 -3.72
CA MET A 200 -16.35 18.54 -5.12
C MET A 200 -17.06 19.62 -5.96
N PRO A 201 -16.32 20.45 -6.72
CA PRO A 201 -16.90 21.42 -7.62
C PRO A 201 -17.85 20.77 -8.63
N GLN A 202 -18.95 21.46 -8.96
CA GLN A 202 -19.95 20.96 -9.91
C GLN A 202 -19.34 20.56 -11.26
N ALA A 203 -18.37 21.33 -11.75
CA ALA A 203 -17.68 21.02 -13.01
C ALA A 203 -16.94 19.67 -12.96
N ALA A 204 -16.36 19.32 -11.81
CA ALA A 204 -15.71 18.01 -11.63
C ALA A 204 -16.74 16.90 -11.43
N ARG A 205 -17.83 17.14 -10.68
CA ARG A 205 -18.89 16.15 -10.44
C ARG A 205 -19.50 15.58 -11.71
N LYS A 206 -19.67 16.40 -12.74
CA LYS A 206 -20.24 15.98 -14.03
C LYS A 206 -19.52 14.77 -14.65
N PHE A 207 -18.26 14.55 -14.35
CA PHE A 207 -17.51 13.38 -14.81
C PHE A 207 -17.90 12.09 -14.10
N TYR A 208 -18.56 12.17 -12.94
CA TYR A 208 -18.79 11.04 -12.03
C TYR A 208 -20.27 10.76 -11.73
N GLU A 209 -21.19 11.63 -12.17
CA GLU A 209 -22.63 11.42 -11.99
C GLU A 209 -23.08 10.10 -12.63
N GLY A 210 -23.82 9.29 -11.87
CA GLY A 210 -24.28 7.97 -12.33
C GLY A 210 -23.22 6.86 -12.25
N THR A 211 -22.07 7.11 -11.60
CA THR A 211 -20.98 6.13 -11.47
C THR A 211 -20.72 5.70 -10.02
N GLU A 212 -21.68 5.94 -9.13
CA GLU A 212 -21.54 5.72 -7.69
C GLU A 212 -21.03 4.29 -7.38
N GLY A 213 -20.04 4.22 -6.51
CA GLY A 213 -19.42 2.97 -6.06
C GLY A 213 -18.49 2.30 -7.07
N LYS A 214 -18.40 2.81 -8.30
CA LYS A 214 -17.45 2.31 -9.33
C LYS A 214 -16.21 3.20 -9.37
N GLU A 215 -15.07 2.59 -9.65
CA GLU A 215 -13.86 3.36 -9.97
C GLU A 215 -13.94 3.81 -11.43
N VAL A 216 -13.88 5.11 -11.64
CA VAL A 216 -13.97 5.73 -12.97
C VAL A 216 -12.78 6.66 -13.18
N LEU A 217 -12.17 6.56 -14.34
CA LEU A 217 -11.07 7.40 -14.81
C LEU A 217 -11.52 8.12 -16.07
N PRO A 218 -12.16 9.30 -15.96
CA PRO A 218 -12.62 10.07 -17.12
C PRO A 218 -11.45 10.57 -17.97
N GLU A 219 -11.64 10.62 -19.27
CA GLU A 219 -10.65 11.17 -20.18
C GLU A 219 -10.89 12.69 -20.37
N ASP A 220 -10.08 13.50 -19.71
CA ASP A 220 -10.12 14.96 -19.78
C ASP A 220 -8.80 15.58 -20.28
N GLY A 221 -8.02 14.76 -21.01
CA GLY A 221 -6.71 15.15 -21.55
C GLY A 221 -5.51 14.84 -20.65
N TRP A 222 -5.69 14.13 -19.55
CA TRP A 222 -4.60 13.76 -18.65
C TRP A 222 -3.54 12.87 -19.33
N ARG A 223 -3.94 11.99 -20.27
CA ARG A 223 -3.01 11.13 -21.02
C ARG A 223 -2.01 11.96 -21.81
N LYS A 224 -2.50 12.96 -22.51
CA LYS A 224 -1.65 13.86 -23.29
C LYS A 224 -0.65 14.61 -22.40
N LYS A 225 -1.05 15.00 -21.17
CA LYS A 225 -0.15 15.64 -20.22
C LYS A 225 0.99 14.72 -19.80
N ILE A 226 0.72 13.44 -19.61
CA ILE A 226 1.74 12.42 -19.27
C ILE A 226 2.71 12.23 -20.45
N GLU A 227 2.19 12.09 -21.66
CA GLU A 227 2.99 11.95 -22.89
C GLU A 227 3.89 13.17 -23.13
N VAL A 228 3.34 14.39 -23.02
CA VAL A 228 4.10 15.65 -23.16
C VAL A 228 5.20 15.76 -22.12
N ALA A 229 5.00 15.24 -20.92
CA ALA A 229 6.03 15.18 -19.87
C ALA A 229 7.10 14.09 -20.17
N GLY A 230 6.97 13.31 -21.22
CA GLY A 230 7.88 12.22 -21.57
C GLY A 230 7.80 11.02 -20.64
N LEU A 231 6.63 10.82 -20.01
CA LEU A 231 6.35 9.69 -19.14
C LEU A 231 5.48 8.65 -19.85
N GLN A 232 5.63 7.39 -19.46
CA GLN A 232 4.81 6.28 -19.93
C GLN A 232 3.74 5.89 -18.93
N LEU A 233 2.61 5.43 -19.41
CA LEU A 233 1.61 4.77 -18.58
C LEU A 233 2.01 3.32 -18.38
N LYS A 234 2.14 2.93 -17.12
CA LYS A 234 2.44 1.54 -16.74
C LYS A 234 1.72 1.22 -15.44
N SER A 235 0.95 0.15 -15.42
CA SER A 235 0.31 -0.28 -14.17
C SER A 235 1.36 -0.66 -13.12
N LEU A 236 1.03 -0.45 -11.85
CA LEU A 236 1.88 -0.87 -10.74
C LEU A 236 2.25 -2.36 -10.83
N ARG A 237 1.31 -3.19 -11.29
CA ARG A 237 1.54 -4.62 -11.48
C ARG A 237 2.62 -4.88 -12.52
N GLN A 238 2.48 -4.34 -13.73
CA GLN A 238 3.47 -4.48 -14.80
C GLN A 238 4.85 -4.00 -14.36
N TRP A 239 4.91 -2.82 -13.72
CA TRP A 239 6.17 -2.29 -13.23
C TRP A 239 6.80 -3.20 -12.18
N THR A 240 6.01 -3.75 -11.25
CA THR A 240 6.50 -4.69 -10.24
C THR A 240 7.05 -5.95 -10.87
N GLU A 241 6.34 -6.55 -11.82
CA GLU A 241 6.77 -7.76 -12.53
C GLU A 241 8.11 -7.55 -13.25
N GLU A 242 8.32 -6.41 -13.88
CA GLU A 242 9.56 -6.07 -14.59
C GLU A 242 10.75 -5.77 -13.66
N ASN A 243 10.48 -5.21 -12.48
CA ASN A 243 11.50 -4.78 -11.53
C ASN A 243 11.67 -5.74 -10.34
N GLN A 244 10.89 -6.81 -10.29
CA GLN A 244 10.98 -7.83 -9.27
C GLN A 244 12.31 -8.58 -9.40
N GLN A 245 13.02 -8.72 -8.29
CA GLN A 245 14.13 -9.66 -8.24
C GLN A 245 13.55 -11.07 -8.18
N THR A 246 13.87 -11.89 -9.15
CA THR A 246 13.60 -13.34 -9.11
C THR A 246 14.59 -14.00 -8.15
N GLU A 247 14.40 -13.82 -6.85
CA GLU A 247 15.11 -14.67 -5.91
C GLU A 247 14.51 -16.07 -5.96
N PRO A 248 15.34 -17.13 -5.89
CA PRO A 248 14.85 -18.49 -5.89
C PRO A 248 13.88 -18.66 -4.71
N ARG A 249 12.79 -19.39 -4.94
CA ARG A 249 11.86 -19.75 -3.86
C ARG A 249 12.66 -20.37 -2.73
N LEU A 250 12.34 -19.99 -1.50
CA LEU A 250 12.91 -20.60 -0.32
C LEU A 250 12.76 -22.13 -0.39
N SER A 251 13.78 -22.85 0.02
CA SER A 251 13.62 -24.27 0.28
C SER A 251 12.53 -24.49 1.32
N ARG A 252 11.87 -25.65 1.26
CA ARG A 252 10.82 -26.01 2.24
C ARG A 252 11.26 -25.77 3.68
N ASN A 253 12.47 -26.22 4.04
CA ASN A 253 13.02 -26.08 5.38
C ASN A 253 13.22 -24.61 5.80
N GLU A 254 13.65 -23.75 4.88
CA GLU A 254 13.79 -22.32 5.15
C GLU A 254 12.43 -21.64 5.31
N ALA A 255 11.45 -21.97 4.47
CA ALA A 255 10.10 -21.47 4.58
C ALA A 255 9.48 -21.82 5.94
N GLU A 256 9.54 -23.09 6.34
CA GLU A 256 9.06 -23.56 7.65
C GLU A 256 9.75 -22.84 8.81
N LYS A 257 11.07 -22.71 8.77
CA LYS A 257 11.84 -22.03 9.83
C LYS A 257 11.40 -20.55 9.98
N ARG A 258 11.16 -19.86 8.88
CA ARG A 258 10.73 -18.47 8.89
C ARG A 258 9.29 -18.31 9.37
N VAL A 259 8.39 -19.20 8.94
CA VAL A 259 7.00 -19.22 9.43
C VAL A 259 6.97 -19.48 10.94
N ARG A 260 7.74 -20.44 11.45
CA ARG A 260 7.85 -20.67 12.90
C ARG A 260 8.34 -19.45 13.65
N LYS A 261 9.33 -18.72 13.12
CA LYS A 261 9.82 -17.47 13.73
C LYS A 261 8.73 -16.39 13.78
N LEU A 262 7.93 -16.23 12.72
CA LEU A 262 6.79 -15.30 12.70
C LEU A 262 5.75 -15.64 13.77
N LEU A 263 5.42 -16.92 13.91
CA LEU A 263 4.47 -17.40 14.90
C LEU A 263 4.98 -17.21 16.33
N GLN A 264 6.28 -17.40 16.57
CA GLN A 264 6.92 -17.13 17.86
C GLN A 264 6.86 -15.64 18.21
N TYR A 265 7.12 -14.76 17.24
CA TYR A 265 7.04 -13.32 17.44
C TYR A 265 5.62 -12.88 17.85
N ALA A 266 4.60 -13.52 17.30
CA ALA A 266 3.22 -13.25 17.66
C ALA A 266 2.82 -13.77 19.05
N ASN A 267 3.77 -14.28 19.88
CA ASN A 267 3.51 -14.94 21.17
C ASN A 267 2.49 -16.09 21.08
N ILE A 268 2.36 -16.69 19.92
CA ILE A 268 1.59 -17.91 19.71
C ILE A 268 2.46 -19.04 20.24
N THR A 269 2.52 -19.20 21.54
CA THR A 269 3.03 -20.42 22.14
C THR A 269 2.08 -21.53 21.72
N SER A 270 2.59 -22.44 20.88
CA SER A 270 1.83 -23.60 20.43
C SER A 270 1.39 -24.43 21.62
N SER A 271 0.09 -24.47 21.92
CA SER A 271 -0.44 -25.71 22.48
C SER A 271 -0.21 -26.80 21.40
N ASP A 272 0.01 -28.04 21.78
CA ASP A 272 0.29 -29.15 20.83
C ASP A 272 -0.74 -29.26 19.68
N LYS A 273 -2.00 -28.85 19.94
CA LYS A 273 -3.06 -28.78 18.91
C LYS A 273 -2.78 -27.74 17.83
N ASN A 274 -2.25 -26.58 18.19
CA ASN A 274 -1.93 -25.52 17.24
C ASN A 274 -0.70 -25.89 16.39
N ALA A 275 0.28 -26.56 16.97
CA ALA A 275 1.43 -27.08 16.21
C ALA A 275 1.00 -28.05 15.12
N ALA A 276 0.05 -28.95 15.41
CA ALA A 276 -0.48 -29.90 14.43
C ALA A 276 -1.27 -29.19 13.29
N VAL A 277 -2.06 -28.16 13.59
CA VAL A 277 -2.78 -27.38 12.59
C VAL A 277 -1.82 -26.63 11.68
N ILE A 278 -0.80 -26.01 12.23
CA ILE A 278 0.24 -25.30 11.48
C ILE A 278 1.00 -26.28 10.58
N GLN A 279 1.42 -27.44 11.11
CA GLN A 279 2.12 -28.45 10.36
C GLN A 279 1.27 -28.97 9.19
N ALA A 280 0.00 -29.29 9.43
CA ALA A 280 -0.92 -29.73 8.38
C ALA A 280 -1.21 -28.65 7.32
N ALA A 281 -1.19 -27.36 7.70
CA ALA A 281 -1.34 -26.26 6.75
C ALA A 281 -0.09 -26.09 5.88
N ILE A 282 1.11 -26.21 6.48
CA ILE A 282 2.40 -26.18 5.75
C ILE A 282 2.46 -27.33 4.75
N GLU A 283 2.12 -28.55 5.17
CA GLU A 283 2.16 -29.75 4.32
C GLU A 283 1.20 -29.69 3.14
N ARG A 284 0.08 -29.01 3.27
CA ARG A 284 -0.90 -28.87 2.17
C ARG A 284 -0.50 -27.85 1.11
N ARG A 285 0.41 -26.93 1.38
CA ARG A 285 0.71 -25.79 0.50
C ARG A 285 2.16 -25.73 0.00
N LEU A 286 3.05 -26.54 0.57
CA LEU A 286 4.43 -26.73 0.11
C LEU A 286 4.61 -28.02 -0.67
#